data_cbd35c42e5d4a99bced69df2ab55a600
#
_entry.id   cbd35c42e5d4a99bced69df2ab55a600
#
_cell.length_a   1.000
_cell.length_b   1.000
_cell.length_c   1.000
_cell.angle_alpha   90.00
_cell.angle_beta   90.00
_cell.angle_gamma   90.00
#
_symmetry.space_group_name_H-M   'P 1'
#
loop_
_entity.id
_entity.type
_entity.pdbx_description
1 polymer ?
#
loop_
_entity_poly.entity_id
_entity_poly.type
_entity_poly.pdbx_seq_one_letter_code
_entity_poly.pdbx_strand_id
1 'polypeptide(L)'
;MGRGKIAGVGGRMGLKDIVIHVDGSEATKARVEFAVALAKAHGAHLIGIAFAPTVLLSLYGGPDVGFAAMGEVLASVKAQGEAALAAFTARAEAEGVSVEGRLLQGVSDEFPHDFAWCARHVDIAVLGQPRDGDPLIGQYALVER
;
A
#
# COMPACT_ATOMS: atom_id res chain seq x y z
N MET A 1 52.44 17.19 3.25
CA MET A 1 51.14 17.86 3.45
C MET A 1 50.02 16.86 3.10
N GLY A 2 49.66 16.01 4.01
CA GLY A 2 48.60 15.07 3.87
C GLY A 2 47.24 15.74 4.14
N ARG A 3 46.40 15.94 3.12
CA ARG A 3 44.98 16.12 3.35
C ARG A 3 44.44 14.76 3.77
N GLY A 4 44.32 14.56 5.08
CA GLY A 4 43.57 13.43 5.61
C GLY A 4 42.18 13.52 5.06
N LYS A 5 41.81 12.58 4.18
CA LYS A 5 40.41 12.25 3.93
C LYS A 5 39.87 11.78 5.28
N ILE A 6 39.19 12.66 5.96
CA ILE A 6 38.22 12.24 6.94
C ILE A 6 37.19 11.47 6.14
N ALA A 7 37.34 10.15 6.15
CA ALA A 7 36.25 9.27 5.76
C ALA A 7 35.08 9.66 6.65
N GLY A 8 34.15 10.42 6.08
CA GLY A 8 32.96 10.82 6.80
C GLY A 8 32.28 9.56 7.27
N VAL A 9 32.29 9.32 8.57
CA VAL A 9 31.39 8.42 9.26
C VAL A 9 30.00 9.09 9.27
N GLY A 10 29.55 9.47 8.07
CA GLY A 10 28.16 9.74 7.82
C GLY A 10 27.54 8.41 7.48
N GLY A 11 27.22 7.62 8.49
CA GLY A 11 26.19 6.61 8.32
C GLY A 11 25.00 7.37 7.78
N ARG A 12 24.74 7.27 6.45
CA ARG A 12 23.49 7.74 5.89
C ARG A 12 22.41 7.01 6.69
N MET A 13 21.67 7.73 7.52
CA MET A 13 20.42 7.25 8.09
C MET A 13 19.43 7.16 6.91
N GLY A 14 19.66 6.14 6.09
CA GLY A 14 18.78 5.81 4.97
C GLY A 14 17.55 5.09 5.49
N LEU A 15 16.43 5.31 4.84
CA LEU A 15 15.25 4.48 5.04
C LEU A 15 15.62 3.04 4.67
N LYS A 16 15.16 2.08 5.47
CA LYS A 16 15.38 0.65 5.22
C LYS A 16 14.13 -0.01 4.65
N ASP A 17 12.98 0.32 5.22
CA ASP A 17 11.69 -0.30 4.88
C ASP A 17 10.64 0.78 4.68
N ILE A 18 9.92 0.68 3.58
CA ILE A 18 8.86 1.60 3.19
C ILE A 18 7.61 0.76 2.90
N VAL A 19 6.48 1.07 3.55
CA VAL A 19 5.20 0.45 3.22
C VAL A 19 4.31 1.42 2.43
N ILE A 20 3.60 0.90 1.45
CA ILE A 20 2.68 1.66 0.61
C ILE A 20 1.34 0.93 0.49
N HIS A 21 0.24 1.68 0.60
CA HIS A 21 -1.08 1.17 0.23
C HIS A 21 -1.25 1.21 -1.29
N VAL A 22 -1.61 0.07 -1.86
CA VAL A 22 -1.80 -0.14 -3.31
C VAL A 22 -3.25 -0.54 -3.56
N ASP A 23 -3.90 0.14 -4.47
CA ASP A 23 -5.27 -0.14 -4.87
C ASP A 23 -5.47 0.05 -6.39
N GLY A 24 -6.68 -0.17 -6.89
CA GLY A 24 -7.01 0.02 -8.30
C GLY A 24 -7.28 1.48 -8.71
N SER A 25 -7.07 2.47 -7.83
CA SER A 25 -7.34 3.88 -8.14
C SER A 25 -6.27 4.50 -9.03
N GLU A 26 -6.63 5.55 -9.75
CA GLU A 26 -5.66 6.35 -10.54
C GLU A 26 -4.59 7.01 -9.65
N ALA A 27 -4.94 7.35 -8.41
CA ALA A 27 -4.02 7.94 -7.45
C ALA A 27 -2.90 6.96 -7.05
N THR A 28 -3.11 5.66 -7.17
CA THR A 28 -2.09 4.63 -6.90
C THR A 28 -0.88 4.78 -7.80
N LYS A 29 -1.04 5.15 -9.06
CA LYS A 29 0.09 5.31 -9.99
C LYS A 29 1.10 6.35 -9.49
N ALA A 30 0.63 7.54 -9.14
CA ALA A 30 1.49 8.60 -8.62
C ALA A 30 2.14 8.21 -7.28
N ARG A 31 1.38 7.52 -6.43
CA ARG A 31 1.85 7.03 -5.14
C ARG A 31 2.95 5.97 -5.30
N VAL A 32 2.80 5.06 -6.25
CA VAL A 32 3.80 4.04 -6.58
C VAL A 32 5.07 4.69 -7.13
N GLU A 33 4.95 5.62 -8.08
CA GLU A 33 6.14 6.32 -8.62
C GLU A 33 6.91 7.05 -7.51
N PHE A 34 6.22 7.72 -6.61
CA PHE A 34 6.84 8.39 -5.47
C PHE A 34 7.57 7.39 -4.55
N ALA A 35 6.90 6.29 -4.18
CA ALA A 35 7.48 5.29 -3.28
C ALA A 35 8.67 4.55 -3.92
N VAL A 36 8.60 4.23 -5.20
CA VAL A 36 9.70 3.61 -5.95
C VAL A 36 10.90 4.55 -6.02
N ALA A 37 10.69 5.83 -6.34
CA ALA A 37 11.77 6.82 -6.36
C ALA A 37 12.42 6.98 -4.99
N LEU A 38 11.60 7.02 -3.92
CA LEU A 38 12.08 7.12 -2.54
C LEU A 38 12.91 5.87 -2.14
N ALA A 39 12.37 4.68 -2.42
CA ALA A 39 13.08 3.43 -2.14
C ALA A 39 14.40 3.33 -2.90
N LYS A 40 14.41 3.71 -4.18
CA LYS A 40 15.63 3.73 -4.99
C LYS A 40 16.69 4.69 -4.44
N ALA A 41 16.27 5.88 -4.03
CA ALA A 41 17.18 6.89 -3.47
C ALA A 41 17.86 6.45 -2.17
N HIS A 42 17.18 5.63 -1.37
CA HIS A 42 17.67 5.15 -0.07
C HIS A 42 18.19 3.72 -0.08
N GLY A 43 18.01 2.98 -1.17
CA GLY A 43 18.29 1.54 -1.19
C GLY A 43 17.36 0.75 -0.28
N ALA A 44 16.12 1.23 -0.09
CA ALA A 44 15.14 0.67 0.82
C ALA A 44 14.38 -0.51 0.20
N HIS A 45 13.86 -1.38 1.05
CA HIS A 45 12.90 -2.41 0.70
C HIS A 45 11.49 -1.81 0.66
N LEU A 46 10.71 -2.15 -0.36
CA LEU A 46 9.39 -1.58 -0.59
C LEU A 46 8.31 -2.65 -0.42
N ILE A 47 7.35 -2.40 0.46
CA ILE A 47 6.27 -3.32 0.80
C ILE A 47 4.94 -2.73 0.32
N GLY A 48 4.31 -3.36 -0.68
CA GLY A 48 2.98 -2.99 -1.14
C GLY A 48 1.90 -3.77 -0.41
N ILE A 49 0.89 -3.09 0.10
CA ILE A 49 -0.26 -3.71 0.76
C ILE A 49 -1.52 -3.36 -0.02
N ALA A 50 -2.25 -4.37 -0.46
CA ALA A 50 -3.61 -4.26 -0.96
C ALA A 50 -4.59 -4.99 -0.05
N PHE A 51 -5.84 -4.55 -0.05
CA PHE A 51 -6.90 -5.13 0.74
C PHE A 51 -7.88 -5.94 -0.12
N ALA A 52 -8.29 -7.09 0.40
CA ALA A 52 -9.33 -7.91 -0.18
C ALA A 52 -10.36 -8.25 0.92
N PRO A 53 -11.43 -7.47 1.05
CA PRO A 53 -12.44 -7.74 2.05
C PRO A 53 -13.13 -9.08 1.79
N THR A 54 -13.34 -9.84 2.86
CA THR A 54 -14.15 -11.06 2.84
C THR A 54 -15.59 -10.78 3.25
N VAL A 55 -15.81 -9.66 3.96
CA VAL A 55 -17.11 -9.15 4.36
C VAL A 55 -17.08 -7.62 4.29
N LEU A 56 -18.15 -7.03 3.77
CA LEU A 56 -18.37 -5.59 3.75
C LEU A 56 -19.40 -5.24 4.82
N LEU A 57 -18.97 -4.81 5.98
CA LEU A 57 -19.89 -4.48 7.09
C LEU A 57 -20.56 -3.11 6.92
N SER A 58 -19.83 -2.12 6.40
CA SER A 58 -20.28 -0.72 6.43
C SER A 58 -21.23 -0.31 5.31
N LEU A 59 -21.42 -1.14 4.29
CA LEU A 59 -22.01 -0.69 3.03
C LEU A 59 -23.41 -1.18 2.73
N TYR A 60 -23.86 -2.22 3.37
CA TYR A 60 -25.11 -2.86 2.99
C TYR A 60 -26.00 -3.11 4.21
N GLY A 61 -26.55 -2.03 4.72
CA GLY A 61 -27.62 -2.09 5.72
C GLY A 61 -29.01 -2.43 5.15
N GLY A 62 -29.07 -3.00 3.94
CA GLY A 62 -30.33 -3.34 3.27
C GLY A 62 -30.49 -4.83 3.02
N PRO A 63 -31.70 -5.40 3.24
CA PRO A 63 -31.99 -6.84 3.04
C PRO A 63 -32.03 -7.28 1.57
N ASP A 64 -31.83 -6.38 0.62
CA ASP A 64 -32.11 -6.63 -0.80
C ASP A 64 -30.89 -6.95 -1.67
N VAL A 65 -29.69 -6.96 -1.12
CA VAL A 65 -28.50 -7.37 -1.89
C VAL A 65 -28.31 -8.88 -1.74
N GLY A 66 -28.58 -9.62 -2.80
CA GLY A 66 -28.44 -11.08 -2.80
C GLY A 66 -27.00 -11.51 -2.52
N PHE A 67 -26.82 -12.60 -1.78
CA PHE A 67 -25.49 -13.16 -1.44
C PHE A 67 -24.61 -13.42 -2.67
N ALA A 68 -25.20 -13.78 -3.82
CA ALA A 68 -24.48 -14.00 -5.06
C ALA A 68 -23.82 -12.70 -5.59
N ALA A 69 -24.57 -11.58 -5.60
CA ALA A 69 -24.06 -10.29 -6.03
C ALA A 69 -22.94 -9.79 -5.09
N MET A 70 -23.06 -10.03 -3.79
CA MET A 70 -22.02 -9.73 -2.83
C MET A 70 -20.75 -10.54 -3.11
N GLY A 71 -20.88 -11.83 -3.40
CA GLY A 71 -19.75 -12.68 -3.75
C GLY A 71 -19.00 -12.20 -5.00
N GLU A 72 -19.71 -11.73 -6.02
CA GLU A 72 -19.13 -11.17 -7.23
C GLU A 72 -18.35 -9.85 -6.94
N VAL A 73 -18.91 -8.98 -6.11
CA VAL A 73 -18.25 -7.74 -5.70
C VAL A 73 -16.96 -8.04 -4.95
N LEU A 74 -17.00 -8.95 -3.96
CA LEU A 74 -15.81 -9.32 -3.19
C LEU A 74 -14.74 -9.96 -4.07
N ALA A 75 -15.12 -10.83 -5.00
CA ALA A 75 -14.19 -11.44 -5.95
C ALA A 75 -13.56 -10.41 -6.89
N SER A 76 -14.34 -9.44 -7.37
CA SER A 76 -13.85 -8.34 -8.21
C SER A 76 -12.86 -7.47 -7.47
N VAL A 77 -13.15 -7.10 -6.22
CA VAL A 77 -12.25 -6.30 -5.38
C VAL A 77 -10.94 -7.02 -5.12
N LYS A 78 -11.00 -8.31 -4.82
CA LYS A 78 -9.81 -9.13 -4.64
C LYS A 78 -8.94 -9.17 -5.90
N ALA A 79 -9.56 -9.41 -7.07
CA ALA A 79 -8.86 -9.43 -8.34
C ALA A 79 -8.20 -8.09 -8.68
N GLN A 80 -8.86 -6.97 -8.36
CA GLN A 80 -8.28 -5.62 -8.54
C GLN A 80 -7.07 -5.42 -7.61
N GLY A 81 -7.14 -5.86 -6.37
CA GLY A 81 -6.03 -5.79 -5.43
C GLY A 81 -4.83 -6.62 -5.88
N GLU A 82 -5.05 -7.83 -6.34
CA GLU A 82 -4.02 -8.70 -6.90
C GLU A 82 -3.37 -8.10 -8.15
N ALA A 83 -4.17 -7.55 -9.07
CA ALA A 83 -3.67 -6.89 -10.28
C ALA A 83 -2.86 -5.63 -9.95
N ALA A 84 -3.32 -4.83 -8.99
CA ALA A 84 -2.61 -3.64 -8.53
C ALA A 84 -1.26 -3.99 -7.88
N LEU A 85 -1.20 -5.05 -7.08
CA LEU A 85 0.05 -5.54 -6.49
C LEU A 85 1.00 -6.07 -7.56
N ALA A 86 0.50 -6.78 -8.56
CA ALA A 86 1.33 -7.28 -9.66
C ALA A 86 1.95 -6.12 -10.46
N ALA A 87 1.18 -5.10 -10.78
CA ALA A 87 1.67 -3.90 -11.47
C ALA A 87 2.69 -3.13 -10.62
N PHE A 88 2.44 -2.99 -9.33
CA PHE A 88 3.34 -2.38 -8.36
C PHE A 88 4.69 -3.11 -8.30
N THR A 89 4.65 -4.42 -8.13
CA THR A 89 5.85 -5.26 -8.05
C THR A 89 6.68 -5.16 -9.33
N ALA A 90 6.05 -5.30 -10.49
CA ALA A 90 6.71 -5.18 -11.79
C ALA A 90 7.36 -3.80 -11.98
N ARG A 91 6.69 -2.72 -11.55
CA ARG A 91 7.23 -1.36 -11.64
C ARG A 91 8.46 -1.16 -10.75
N ALA A 92 8.42 -1.66 -9.52
CA ALA A 92 9.53 -1.56 -8.59
C ALA A 92 10.74 -2.39 -9.05
N GLU A 93 10.51 -3.62 -9.50
CA GLU A 93 11.55 -4.50 -10.04
C GLU A 93 12.24 -3.92 -11.27
N ALA A 94 11.48 -3.26 -12.17
CA ALA A 94 12.02 -2.58 -13.34
C ALA A 94 13.01 -1.47 -12.98
N GLU A 95 12.90 -0.90 -11.79
CA GLU A 95 13.83 0.11 -11.24
C GLU A 95 14.93 -0.50 -10.36
N GLY A 96 14.97 -1.82 -10.23
CA GLY A 96 15.95 -2.51 -9.39
C GLY A 96 15.70 -2.34 -7.88
N VAL A 97 14.48 -2.01 -7.48
CA VAL A 97 14.07 -1.87 -6.08
C VAL A 97 13.67 -3.22 -5.51
N SER A 98 14.19 -3.55 -4.33
CA SER A 98 13.74 -4.71 -3.57
C SER A 98 12.28 -4.52 -3.15
N VAL A 99 11.40 -5.44 -3.48
CA VAL A 99 9.95 -5.26 -3.33
C VAL A 99 9.24 -6.55 -2.94
N GLU A 100 8.19 -6.41 -2.15
CA GLU A 100 7.19 -7.47 -1.93
C GLU A 100 5.77 -6.90 -1.95
N GLY A 101 4.82 -7.73 -2.38
CA GLY A 101 3.39 -7.42 -2.34
C GLY A 101 2.68 -8.33 -1.34
N ARG A 102 1.78 -7.75 -0.54
CA ARG A 102 0.95 -8.46 0.43
C ARG A 102 -0.52 -8.14 0.21
N LEU A 103 -1.33 -9.18 0.03
CA LEU A 103 -2.79 -9.06 -0.01
C LEU A 103 -3.33 -9.38 1.40
N LEU A 104 -3.88 -8.38 2.08
CA LEU A 104 -4.54 -8.57 3.36
C LEU A 104 -6.01 -8.91 3.13
N GLN A 105 -6.46 -10.02 3.67
CA GLN A 105 -7.83 -10.48 3.58
C GLN A 105 -8.49 -10.43 4.96
N GLY A 106 -9.70 -9.93 5.04
CA GLY A 106 -10.39 -9.81 6.32
C GLY A 106 -11.65 -8.95 6.24
N VAL A 107 -12.07 -8.49 7.40
CA VAL A 107 -13.22 -7.59 7.51
C VAL A 107 -12.80 -6.17 7.13
N SER A 108 -13.59 -5.53 6.28
CA SER A 108 -13.24 -4.21 5.73
C SER A 108 -12.90 -3.16 6.80
N ASP A 109 -13.61 -3.15 7.90
CA ASP A 109 -13.44 -2.12 8.95
C ASP A 109 -12.18 -2.33 9.81
N GLU A 110 -11.51 -3.48 9.68
CA GLU A 110 -10.26 -3.80 10.38
C GLU A 110 -9.01 -3.38 9.59
N PHE A 111 -9.12 -3.14 8.29
CA PHE A 111 -7.96 -2.83 7.44
C PHE A 111 -7.13 -1.63 7.88
N PRO A 112 -7.71 -0.52 8.39
CA PRO A 112 -6.89 0.56 8.93
C PRO A 112 -6.00 0.11 10.09
N HIS A 113 -6.53 -0.75 10.95
CA HIS A 113 -5.78 -1.34 12.06
C HIS A 113 -4.67 -2.28 11.56
N ASP A 114 -5.00 -3.15 10.63
CA ASP A 114 -4.05 -4.11 10.03
C ASP A 114 -2.91 -3.39 9.30
N PHE A 115 -3.24 -2.33 8.55
CA PHE A 115 -2.23 -1.50 7.91
C PHE A 115 -1.34 -0.79 8.93
N ALA A 116 -1.92 -0.20 9.95
CA ALA A 116 -1.18 0.46 11.03
C ALA A 116 -0.25 -0.53 11.76
N TRP A 117 -0.69 -1.78 11.93
CA TRP A 117 0.14 -2.84 12.50
C TRP A 117 1.37 -3.12 11.61
N CYS A 118 1.20 -3.23 10.30
CA CYS A 118 2.31 -3.38 9.36
C CYS A 118 3.25 -2.16 9.38
N ALA A 119 2.67 -0.96 9.45
CA ALA A 119 3.43 0.29 9.44
C ALA A 119 4.30 0.51 10.70
N ARG A 120 4.01 -0.16 11.80
CA ARG A 120 4.80 -0.04 13.04
C ARG A 120 6.24 -0.54 12.93
N HIS A 121 6.53 -1.35 11.93
CA HIS A 121 7.83 -2.00 11.75
C HIS A 121 8.63 -1.46 10.56
N VAL A 122 8.18 -0.36 9.98
CA VAL A 122 8.82 0.29 8.84
C VAL A 122 9.19 1.73 9.16
N ASP A 123 10.06 2.31 8.36
CA ASP A 123 10.52 3.69 8.57
C ASP A 123 9.50 4.73 8.07
N ILE A 124 8.80 4.43 6.97
CA ILE A 124 7.80 5.32 6.35
C ILE A 124 6.62 4.52 5.80
N ALA A 125 5.42 5.07 5.99
CA ALA A 125 4.19 4.63 5.35
C ALA A 125 3.72 5.67 4.33
N VAL A 126 3.46 5.23 3.10
CA VAL A 126 2.95 6.06 2.00
C VAL A 126 1.49 5.73 1.77
N LEU A 127 0.64 6.70 2.01
CA LEU A 127 -0.82 6.59 1.92
C LEU A 127 -1.39 7.63 0.95
N GLY A 128 -2.52 7.31 0.35
CA GLY A 128 -3.33 8.27 -0.39
C GLY A 128 -4.33 8.94 0.53
N GLN A 129 -4.63 10.21 0.27
CA GLN A 129 -5.78 10.86 0.88
C GLN A 129 -7.06 10.43 0.14
N PRO A 130 -8.14 10.07 0.86
CA PRO A 130 -9.44 9.83 0.24
C PRO A 130 -9.89 11.07 -0.53
N ARG A 131 -10.49 10.87 -1.69
CA ARG A 131 -11.12 11.93 -2.49
C ARG A 131 -12.59 11.62 -2.66
N ASP A 132 -13.40 12.68 -2.79
CA ASP A 132 -14.80 12.52 -3.11
C ASP A 132 -14.95 11.75 -4.44
N GLY A 133 -15.69 10.63 -4.40
CA GLY A 133 -15.87 9.75 -5.55
C GLY A 133 -14.85 8.62 -5.69
N ASP A 134 -13.89 8.50 -4.79
CA ASP A 134 -13.02 7.32 -4.74
C ASP A 134 -13.88 6.06 -4.47
N PRO A 135 -13.55 4.91 -5.08
CA PRO A 135 -14.24 3.67 -4.78
C PRO A 135 -14.14 3.36 -3.29
N LEU A 136 -15.14 2.69 -2.77
CA LEU A 136 -15.36 2.39 -1.34
C LEU A 136 -14.14 1.87 -0.56
N ILE A 137 -13.19 1.29 -1.26
CA ILE A 137 -11.93 0.80 -0.68
C ILE A 137 -10.97 1.93 -0.37
N GLY A 138 -11.05 3.06 -1.08
CA GLY A 138 -10.31 4.29 -0.79
C GLY A 138 -10.85 5.07 0.39
N GLN A 139 -12.05 4.74 0.86
CA GLN A 139 -12.70 5.41 1.99
C GLN A 139 -12.27 4.88 3.36
N TYR A 140 -11.40 3.87 3.40
CA TYR A 140 -10.76 3.54 4.68
C TYR A 140 -9.90 4.73 5.10
N ALA A 141 -10.39 5.47 6.07
CA ALA A 141 -9.68 6.59 6.68
C ALA A 141 -8.41 6.10 7.37
N LEU A 142 -7.44 5.65 6.58
CA LEU A 142 -6.13 5.22 7.07
C LEU A 142 -5.38 6.38 7.76
N VAL A 143 -5.84 7.61 7.52
CA VAL A 143 -5.18 8.83 7.97
C VAL A 143 -5.88 9.48 9.17
N GLU A 144 -7.13 9.13 9.46
CA GLU A 144 -7.93 9.80 10.50
C GLU A 144 -7.94 9.10 11.87
N ARG A 145 -7.10 8.09 12.07
CA ARG A 145 -7.03 7.38 13.36
C ARG A 145 -5.63 7.28 13.91
#